data_897bb352fc27cc34a15ebc2541958909
#
_entry.id   897bb352fc27cc34a15ebc2541958909
#
_cell.length_a   1.000
_cell.length_b   1.000
_cell.length_c   1.000
_cell.angle_alpha   90.00
_cell.angle_beta   90.00
_cell.angle_gamma   90.00
#
_symmetry.space_group_name_H-M   'P 1'
#
loop_
_entity.id
_entity.type
_entity.pdbx_description
1 polymer ?
#
loop_
_entity_poly.entity_id
_entity_poly.type
_entity_poly.pdbx_seq_one_letter_code
_entity_poly.pdbx_strand_id
1 'polypeptide(L)'
;MVRPFRRKSGKEQTPLVDDEELVEVVNDDSIEPGNEEDSSRTDAEVSEIEAITVENIAESKEITAELLKNSSQTVVCTCLDIRRADNVLIVCDPTTGEIGQALHSAAIERTDRVLLIVMPKGRHHGDEPPTPVANLMRQQSVIIAPTRYSLTHTKAIRQALKDGARVATMPGMNVEMFTKGGISADFTEIKRKISDLSPILRRKRIVNVKSDNGTDVTFEVNWREWKMDDNGICNRPKMLTNLPAGKVFVLPRENSMNGTIVIDGSWES
;
A
#
# COMPACT_ATOMS: atom_id res chain seq x y z
N MET A 1 -48.66 -23.46 13.04
CA MET A 1 -48.53 -24.76 12.32
C MET A 1 -47.50 -24.51 11.20
N VAL A 2 -46.24 -24.68 11.46
CA VAL A 2 -45.12 -24.43 10.54
C VAL A 2 -44.39 -25.74 10.34
N ARG A 3 -44.29 -26.21 9.09
CA ARG A 3 -43.60 -27.46 8.74
C ARG A 3 -42.12 -27.19 8.48
N PRO A 4 -41.19 -28.05 8.91
CA PRO A 4 -39.75 -27.87 8.67
C PRO A 4 -39.35 -28.41 7.29
N PHE A 5 -38.42 -27.66 6.65
CA PHE A 5 -37.78 -27.98 5.39
C PHE A 5 -36.69 -29.05 5.61
N ARG A 6 -36.79 -30.15 4.86
CA ARG A 6 -35.94 -31.34 4.91
C ARG A 6 -34.68 -31.14 4.05
N ARG A 7 -33.49 -31.14 4.65
CA ARG A 7 -32.21 -31.21 3.93
C ARG A 7 -32.04 -32.56 3.25
N LYS A 8 -31.79 -32.56 1.95
CA LYS A 8 -31.22 -33.73 1.23
C LYS A 8 -29.71 -33.56 1.16
N SER A 9 -29.01 -34.54 1.73
CA SER A 9 -27.58 -34.76 1.56
C SER A 9 -27.34 -35.42 0.20
N GLY A 10 -26.60 -34.74 -0.68
CA GLY A 10 -25.98 -35.32 -1.86
C GLY A 10 -24.46 -35.15 -1.71
N LYS A 11 -23.78 -36.27 -1.48
CA LYS A 11 -22.33 -36.38 -1.65
C LYS A 11 -22.05 -36.59 -3.12
N GLU A 12 -21.44 -35.65 -3.78
CA GLU A 12 -20.67 -35.91 -5.01
C GLU A 12 -19.19 -35.73 -4.71
N GLN A 13 -18.49 -36.83 -4.82
CA GLN A 13 -17.04 -36.91 -4.82
C GLN A 13 -16.55 -36.48 -6.20
N THR A 14 -15.78 -35.43 -6.28
CA THR A 14 -14.97 -35.10 -7.46
C THR A 14 -13.57 -35.68 -7.26
N PRO A 15 -12.98 -36.34 -8.25
CA PRO A 15 -11.68 -37.01 -8.12
C PRO A 15 -10.54 -36.00 -8.10
N LEU A 16 -9.55 -36.31 -7.25
CA LEU A 16 -8.23 -35.71 -7.23
C LEU A 16 -7.57 -35.95 -8.60
N VAL A 17 -7.15 -34.91 -9.26
CA VAL A 17 -6.24 -34.96 -10.42
C VAL A 17 -4.90 -34.49 -9.89
N ASP A 18 -3.99 -35.44 -9.76
CA ASP A 18 -2.56 -35.22 -9.58
C ASP A 18 -1.99 -34.82 -10.94
N ASP A 19 -1.66 -33.58 -11.15
CA ASP A 19 -0.81 -33.12 -12.26
C ASP A 19 0.59 -32.78 -11.72
N GLU A 20 1.40 -33.82 -11.58
CA GLU A 20 2.86 -33.69 -11.61
C GLU A 20 3.28 -33.53 -13.07
N GLU A 21 3.43 -32.32 -13.56
CA GLU A 21 4.03 -32.01 -14.84
C GLU A 21 5.56 -32.14 -14.72
N LEU A 22 6.06 -33.33 -15.10
CA LEU A 22 7.47 -33.60 -15.27
C LEU A 22 8.01 -32.75 -16.44
N VAL A 23 8.86 -31.77 -16.09
CA VAL A 23 9.66 -31.08 -17.10
C VAL A 23 10.74 -32.03 -17.59
N GLU A 24 10.57 -32.60 -18.76
CA GLU A 24 11.58 -33.35 -19.47
C GLU A 24 12.69 -32.40 -19.96
N VAL A 25 13.86 -32.45 -19.33
CA VAL A 25 15.06 -31.79 -19.84
C VAL A 25 15.58 -32.59 -21.01
N VAL A 26 15.29 -32.13 -22.21
CA VAL A 26 15.90 -32.67 -23.43
C VAL A 26 17.32 -32.18 -23.54
N ASN A 27 18.29 -33.03 -23.25
CA ASN A 27 19.68 -32.79 -23.58
C ASN A 27 19.82 -33.01 -25.10
N ASP A 28 19.94 -31.95 -25.87
CA ASP A 28 20.33 -32.00 -27.28
C ASP A 28 21.87 -31.87 -27.35
N ASP A 29 22.54 -33.02 -27.36
CA ASP A 29 23.98 -33.15 -27.61
C ASP A 29 24.26 -33.15 -29.12
N SER A 30 23.99 -32.02 -29.81
CA SER A 30 24.43 -31.82 -31.19
C SER A 30 24.78 -30.37 -31.45
N ILE A 31 25.91 -29.92 -30.89
CA ILE A 31 26.58 -28.72 -31.37
C ILE A 31 27.90 -29.15 -31.98
N GLU A 32 27.96 -29.15 -33.31
CA GLU A 32 29.21 -29.20 -34.05
C GLU A 32 30.11 -27.98 -33.71
N PRO A 33 31.46 -28.15 -33.70
CA PRO A 33 32.36 -27.05 -33.39
C PRO A 33 32.43 -26.08 -34.59
N GLY A 34 31.70 -24.98 -34.49
CA GLY A 34 31.75 -23.86 -35.41
C GLY A 34 32.59 -22.72 -34.86
N ASN A 35 33.73 -22.52 -35.49
CA ASN A 35 34.58 -21.32 -35.50
C ASN A 35 34.88 -20.57 -34.21
N GLU A 36 36.14 -20.76 -33.76
CA GLU A 36 36.90 -19.80 -33.01
C GLU A 36 36.96 -18.46 -33.79
N GLU A 37 36.19 -17.48 -33.39
CA GLU A 37 36.47 -16.07 -33.69
C GLU A 37 36.23 -15.21 -32.46
N ASP A 38 37.37 -14.61 -32.08
CA ASP A 38 37.50 -13.38 -31.30
C ASP A 38 37.32 -13.45 -29.77
N SER A 39 38.25 -14.12 -29.10
CA SER A 39 38.52 -13.94 -27.67
C SER A 39 39.58 -12.84 -27.42
N SER A 40 39.45 -11.68 -28.04
CA SER A 40 40.33 -10.53 -27.80
C SER A 40 39.58 -9.33 -27.20
N ARG A 41 38.69 -9.58 -26.22
CA ARG A 41 38.39 -8.50 -25.26
C ARG A 41 39.55 -8.43 -24.32
N THR A 42 40.28 -7.32 -24.39
CA THR A 42 41.43 -7.09 -23.49
C THR A 42 40.93 -6.99 -22.08
N ASP A 43 41.73 -7.49 -21.10
CA ASP A 43 41.46 -7.39 -19.65
C ASP A 43 41.11 -5.92 -19.24
N ALA A 44 41.58 -4.96 -20.00
CA ALA A 44 41.29 -3.52 -19.85
C ALA A 44 39.80 -3.18 -20.21
N GLU A 45 39.25 -3.74 -21.28
CA GLU A 45 37.84 -3.48 -21.66
C GLU A 45 36.85 -4.14 -20.69
N VAL A 46 37.17 -5.33 -20.17
CA VAL A 46 36.36 -6.00 -19.14
C VAL A 46 36.40 -5.20 -17.84
N SER A 47 37.56 -4.68 -17.42
CA SER A 47 37.69 -3.86 -16.21
C SER A 47 36.97 -2.50 -16.33
N GLU A 48 36.91 -1.91 -17.52
CA GLU A 48 36.21 -0.63 -17.78
C GLU A 48 34.69 -0.83 -17.77
N ILE A 49 34.18 -1.93 -18.33
CA ILE A 49 32.75 -2.28 -18.26
C ILE A 49 32.33 -2.61 -16.82
N GLU A 50 33.14 -3.32 -16.06
CA GLU A 50 32.87 -3.60 -14.64
C GLU A 50 32.87 -2.32 -13.80
N ALA A 51 33.80 -1.41 -14.02
CA ALA A 51 33.88 -0.13 -13.33
C ALA A 51 32.64 0.76 -13.63
N ILE A 52 32.24 0.91 -14.90
CA ILE A 52 31.04 1.64 -15.31
C ILE A 52 29.79 1.01 -14.70
N THR A 53 29.71 -0.32 -14.61
CA THR A 53 28.56 -1.03 -14.02
C THR A 53 28.49 -0.77 -12.52
N VAL A 54 29.60 -0.77 -11.80
CA VAL A 54 29.67 -0.51 -10.36
C VAL A 54 29.28 0.94 -10.05
N GLU A 55 29.76 1.92 -10.82
CA GLU A 55 29.38 3.33 -10.68
C GLU A 55 27.88 3.54 -10.91
N ASN A 56 27.31 2.97 -11.96
CA ASN A 56 25.86 3.05 -12.25
C ASN A 56 25.00 2.43 -11.14
N ILE A 57 25.47 1.31 -10.54
CA ILE A 57 24.77 0.68 -9.42
C ILE A 57 24.87 1.55 -8.16
N ALA A 58 26.02 2.16 -7.90
CA ALA A 58 26.21 3.06 -6.77
C ALA A 58 25.33 4.30 -6.88
N GLU A 59 25.31 4.94 -8.03
CA GLU A 59 24.47 6.10 -8.32
C GLU A 59 22.97 5.76 -8.20
N SER A 60 22.54 4.62 -8.72
CA SER A 60 21.15 4.19 -8.60
C SER A 60 20.73 3.91 -7.15
N LYS A 61 21.62 3.39 -6.32
CA LYS A 61 21.37 3.19 -4.88
C LYS A 61 21.31 4.51 -4.12
N GLU A 62 22.16 5.46 -4.44
CA GLU A 62 22.16 6.78 -3.81
C GLU A 62 20.88 7.56 -4.15
N ILE A 63 20.45 7.55 -5.42
CA ILE A 63 19.19 8.13 -5.86
C ILE A 63 18.01 7.48 -5.11
N THR A 64 18.02 6.15 -4.97
CA THR A 64 16.96 5.43 -4.24
C THR A 64 16.94 5.81 -2.76
N ALA A 65 18.10 5.94 -2.12
CA ALA A 65 18.22 6.35 -0.71
C ALA A 65 17.69 7.78 -0.48
N GLU A 66 17.97 8.70 -1.40
CA GLU A 66 17.45 10.07 -1.33
C GLU A 66 15.92 10.10 -1.51
N LEU A 67 15.37 9.35 -2.46
CA LEU A 67 13.94 9.23 -2.66
C LEU A 67 13.23 8.61 -1.45
N LEU A 68 13.81 7.57 -0.83
CA LEU A 68 13.32 6.99 0.42
C LEU A 68 13.29 8.02 1.56
N LYS A 69 14.33 8.82 1.68
CA LYS A 69 14.41 9.90 2.67
C LYS A 69 13.30 10.94 2.44
N ASN A 70 13.13 11.42 1.22
CA ASN A 70 12.14 12.43 0.87
C ASN A 70 10.71 11.94 1.14
N SER A 71 10.38 10.72 0.72
CA SER A 71 9.09 10.10 1.00
C SER A 71 8.84 9.90 2.49
N SER A 72 9.87 9.48 3.23
CA SER A 72 9.78 9.32 4.68
C SER A 72 9.56 10.65 5.39
N GLN A 73 10.21 11.71 4.97
CA GLN A 73 9.99 13.07 5.49
C GLN A 73 8.57 13.55 5.19
N THR A 74 8.02 13.25 4.01
CA THR A 74 6.62 13.55 3.68
C THR A 74 5.66 12.87 4.68
N VAL A 75 5.85 11.58 4.95
CA VAL A 75 5.01 10.84 5.92
C VAL A 75 5.17 11.40 7.33
N VAL A 76 6.39 11.62 7.78
CA VAL A 76 6.73 12.01 9.15
C VAL A 76 6.33 13.47 9.43
N CYS A 77 6.68 14.39 8.53
CA CYS A 77 6.50 15.82 8.74
C CYS A 77 5.14 16.33 8.25
N THR A 78 4.74 15.94 7.03
CA THR A 78 3.52 16.48 6.41
C THR A 78 2.28 15.70 6.82
N CYS A 79 2.30 14.36 6.67
CA CYS A 79 1.12 13.55 6.93
C CYS A 79 0.84 13.42 8.44
N LEU A 80 1.85 13.10 9.22
CA LEU A 80 1.71 12.80 10.66
C LEU A 80 2.06 13.97 11.58
N ASP A 81 2.77 15.00 11.11
CA ASP A 81 3.25 16.13 11.92
C ASP A 81 3.87 15.66 13.25
N ILE A 82 4.88 14.76 13.12
CA ILE A 82 5.55 14.18 14.30
C ILE A 82 6.29 15.27 15.05
N ARG A 83 6.07 15.33 16.36
CA ARG A 83 6.60 16.35 17.27
C ARG A 83 7.52 15.73 18.30
N ARG A 84 8.37 16.55 18.92
CA ARG A 84 9.34 16.13 19.94
C ARG A 84 8.74 15.34 21.11
N ALA A 85 7.48 15.61 21.46
CA ALA A 85 6.80 14.94 22.57
C ALA A 85 6.16 13.60 22.18
N ASP A 86 6.12 13.26 20.90
CA ASP A 86 5.46 12.05 20.43
C ASP A 86 6.27 10.78 20.72
N ASN A 87 5.58 9.74 21.19
CA ASN A 87 6.08 8.38 21.21
C ASN A 87 5.66 7.72 19.88
N VAL A 88 6.63 7.31 19.09
CA VAL A 88 6.43 6.79 17.73
C VAL A 88 6.77 5.32 17.68
N LEU A 89 5.87 4.53 17.13
CA LEU A 89 6.09 3.12 16.83
C LEU A 89 5.96 2.89 15.32
N ILE A 90 7.02 2.39 14.71
CA ILE A 90 7.03 1.91 13.34
C ILE A 90 6.95 0.38 13.39
N VAL A 91 5.95 -0.20 12.73
CA VAL A 91 5.72 -1.64 12.66
C VAL A 91 5.79 -2.07 11.21
N CYS A 92 6.79 -2.82 10.86
CA CYS A 92 6.95 -3.40 9.52
C CYS A 92 7.05 -4.93 9.59
N ASP A 93 7.08 -5.57 8.45
CA ASP A 93 7.42 -6.98 8.30
C ASP A 93 8.69 -7.12 7.42
N PRO A 94 9.26 -8.33 7.25
CA PRO A 94 10.50 -8.50 6.49
C PRO A 94 10.44 -7.98 5.04
N THR A 95 9.26 -7.88 4.43
CA THR A 95 9.10 -7.40 3.06
C THR A 95 9.10 -5.87 2.94
N THR A 96 8.94 -5.16 4.06
CA THR A 96 8.86 -3.70 4.13
C THR A 96 9.91 -3.10 5.07
N GLY A 97 10.92 -3.90 5.46
CA GLY A 97 11.95 -3.51 6.41
C GLY A 97 12.75 -2.28 5.99
N GLU A 98 13.07 -2.14 4.71
CA GLU A 98 13.79 -0.99 4.15
C GLU A 98 12.98 0.31 4.31
N ILE A 99 11.69 0.26 4.02
CA ILE A 99 10.76 1.39 4.24
C ILE A 99 10.67 1.71 5.74
N GLY A 100 10.58 0.67 6.59
CA GLY A 100 10.57 0.83 8.04
C GLY A 100 11.82 1.54 8.55
N GLN A 101 12.99 1.19 8.04
CA GLN A 101 14.28 1.81 8.40
C GLN A 101 14.36 3.28 7.94
N ALA A 102 13.90 3.57 6.72
CA ALA A 102 13.87 4.94 6.19
C ALA A 102 12.92 5.84 7.02
N LEU A 103 11.73 5.34 7.36
CA LEU A 103 10.77 6.03 8.25
C LEU A 103 11.36 6.26 9.65
N HIS A 104 12.07 5.26 10.19
CA HIS A 104 12.75 5.39 11.48
C HIS A 104 13.79 6.50 11.43
N SER A 105 14.65 6.52 10.40
CA SER A 105 15.67 7.55 10.21
C SER A 105 15.06 8.96 10.12
N ALA A 106 13.93 9.13 9.42
CA ALA A 106 13.25 10.41 9.36
C ALA A 106 12.57 10.79 10.68
N ALA A 107 12.02 9.81 11.43
CA ALA A 107 11.32 10.06 12.68
C ALA A 107 12.27 10.45 13.82
N ILE A 108 13.48 9.89 13.90
CA ILE A 108 14.48 10.26 14.92
C ILE A 108 15.00 11.69 14.77
N GLU A 109 14.87 12.31 13.59
CA GLU A 109 15.15 13.73 13.39
C GLU A 109 14.12 14.63 14.11
N ARG A 110 12.95 14.09 14.47
CA ARG A 110 11.83 14.82 15.10
C ARG A 110 11.69 14.54 16.59
N THR A 111 11.98 13.30 17.03
CA THR A 111 11.86 12.86 18.42
C THR A 111 12.86 11.73 18.70
N ASP A 112 13.34 11.66 19.94
CA ASP A 112 14.19 10.58 20.44
C ASP A 112 13.39 9.33 20.91
N ARG A 113 12.07 9.38 20.82
CA ARG A 113 11.15 8.35 21.32
C ARG A 113 10.58 7.50 20.19
N VAL A 114 11.45 6.94 19.36
CA VAL A 114 11.07 6.14 18.19
C VAL A 114 11.44 4.69 18.42
N LEU A 115 10.49 3.80 18.17
CA LEU A 115 10.71 2.36 18.15
C LEU A 115 10.43 1.83 16.75
N LEU A 116 11.31 1.00 16.23
CA LEU A 116 11.12 0.22 15.01
C LEU A 116 11.01 -1.25 15.37
N ILE A 117 9.92 -1.90 14.95
CA ILE A 117 9.70 -3.32 15.15
C ILE A 117 9.48 -3.99 13.81
N VAL A 118 10.23 -5.06 13.57
CA VAL A 118 9.99 -6.00 12.48
C VAL A 118 9.24 -7.19 13.06
N MET A 119 7.97 -7.36 12.69
CA MET A 119 7.15 -8.47 13.13
C MET A 119 7.04 -9.55 12.04
N PRO A 120 6.65 -10.79 12.36
CA PRO A 120 6.34 -11.79 11.35
C PRO A 120 5.29 -11.27 10.36
N LYS A 121 5.48 -11.58 9.07
CA LYS A 121 4.50 -11.24 8.03
C LYS A 121 3.15 -11.91 8.35
N GLY A 122 2.06 -11.15 8.33
CA GLY A 122 0.71 -11.66 8.44
C GLY A 122 0.36 -12.61 7.28
N ARG A 123 -0.73 -13.35 7.40
CA ARG A 123 -1.22 -14.28 6.36
C ARG A 123 -2.22 -13.63 5.42
N HIS A 124 -3.01 -12.68 5.93
CA HIS A 124 -4.04 -11.96 5.17
C HIS A 124 -4.29 -10.56 5.76
N HIS A 125 -5.04 -9.74 5.05
CA HIS A 125 -5.48 -8.43 5.54
C HIS A 125 -6.37 -8.60 6.78
N GLY A 126 -6.07 -7.82 7.84
CA GLY A 126 -6.80 -7.87 9.10
C GLY A 126 -6.27 -8.90 10.11
N ASP A 127 -5.21 -9.65 9.80
CA ASP A 127 -4.51 -10.47 10.80
C ASP A 127 -4.04 -9.59 11.96
N GLU A 128 -4.31 -10.03 13.19
CA GLU A 128 -3.88 -9.31 14.37
C GLU A 128 -2.35 -9.41 14.54
N PRO A 129 -1.68 -8.31 14.88
CA PRO A 129 -0.26 -8.38 15.20
C PRO A 129 -0.02 -9.21 16.46
N PRO A 130 1.21 -9.74 16.66
CA PRO A 130 1.54 -10.44 17.90
C PRO A 130 1.19 -9.63 19.13
N THR A 131 0.71 -10.30 20.19
CA THR A 131 0.25 -9.64 21.42
C THR A 131 1.23 -8.62 22.00
N PRO A 132 2.56 -8.87 22.04
CA PRO A 132 3.52 -7.85 22.51
C PRO A 132 3.49 -6.57 21.65
N VAL A 133 3.37 -6.69 20.33
CA VAL A 133 3.27 -5.55 19.40
C VAL A 133 1.96 -4.79 19.62
N ALA A 134 0.83 -5.51 19.74
CA ALA A 134 -0.47 -4.91 20.03
C ALA A 134 -0.47 -4.12 21.35
N ASN A 135 0.21 -4.63 22.38
CA ASN A 135 0.34 -3.95 23.67
C ASN A 135 1.19 -2.68 23.57
N LEU A 136 2.29 -2.72 22.80
CA LEU A 136 3.12 -1.55 22.54
C LEU A 136 2.36 -0.47 21.78
N MET A 137 1.55 -0.83 20.77
CA MET A 137 0.73 0.11 20.01
C MET A 137 -0.16 0.97 20.91
N ARG A 138 -0.69 0.44 21.99
CA ARG A 138 -1.57 1.15 22.92
C ARG A 138 -0.88 2.27 23.71
N GLN A 139 0.44 2.23 23.79
CA GLN A 139 1.25 3.18 24.57
C GLN A 139 1.84 4.30 23.71
N GLN A 140 1.52 4.31 22.41
CA GLN A 140 2.11 5.26 21.46
C GLN A 140 1.16 6.39 21.13
N SER A 141 1.71 7.55 20.82
CA SER A 141 0.94 8.66 20.24
C SER A 141 0.88 8.61 18.72
N VAL A 142 1.85 7.94 18.08
CA VAL A 142 1.94 7.78 16.63
C VAL A 142 2.29 6.34 16.28
N ILE A 143 1.57 5.79 15.33
CA ILE A 143 1.87 4.46 14.77
C ILE A 143 1.98 4.57 13.25
N ILE A 144 3.07 4.03 12.69
CA ILE A 144 3.29 3.92 11.26
C ILE A 144 3.43 2.44 10.93
N ALA A 145 2.59 1.91 10.05
CA ALA A 145 2.53 0.48 9.78
C ALA A 145 2.66 0.17 8.27
N PRO A 146 3.88 0.25 7.72
CA PRO A 146 4.18 -0.30 6.40
C PRO A 146 4.28 -1.83 6.51
N THR A 147 3.23 -2.55 6.17
CA THR A 147 3.17 -4.01 6.27
C THR A 147 2.63 -4.61 4.99
N ARG A 148 3.04 -5.84 4.63
CA ARG A 148 2.51 -6.52 3.45
C ARG A 148 0.99 -6.63 3.49
N TYR A 149 0.45 -7.04 4.63
CA TYR A 149 -0.98 -7.15 4.85
C TYR A 149 -1.49 -6.06 5.79
N SER A 150 -2.66 -5.52 5.48
CA SER A 150 -3.24 -4.37 6.20
C SER A 150 -3.54 -4.70 7.66
N LEU A 151 -3.08 -3.84 8.56
CA LEU A 151 -3.46 -3.81 9.97
C LEU A 151 -4.64 -2.85 10.26
N THR A 152 -5.10 -2.09 9.26
CA THR A 152 -6.07 -0.98 9.41
C THR A 152 -7.30 -1.34 10.22
N HIS A 153 -7.84 -2.53 10.02
CA HIS A 153 -9.09 -2.97 10.65
C HIS A 153 -8.89 -3.95 11.81
N THR A 154 -7.66 -4.11 12.30
CA THR A 154 -7.37 -4.97 13.46
C THR A 154 -7.93 -4.40 14.76
N LYS A 155 -8.12 -5.26 15.76
CA LYS A 155 -8.48 -4.83 17.12
C LYS A 155 -7.37 -3.99 17.75
N ALA A 156 -6.10 -4.34 17.46
CA ALA A 156 -4.92 -3.63 17.95
C ALA A 156 -4.96 -2.16 17.52
N ILE A 157 -5.16 -1.87 16.23
CA ILE A 157 -5.25 -0.49 15.73
C ILE A 157 -6.47 0.24 16.31
N ARG A 158 -7.65 -0.42 16.33
CA ARG A 158 -8.84 0.20 16.93
C ARG A 158 -8.65 0.56 18.42
N GLN A 159 -7.92 -0.28 19.17
CA GLN A 159 -7.65 0.00 20.56
C GLN A 159 -6.63 1.14 20.72
N ALA A 160 -5.56 1.16 19.95
CA ALA A 160 -4.58 2.25 19.94
C ALA A 160 -5.23 3.61 19.61
N LEU A 161 -6.15 3.64 18.63
CA LEU A 161 -6.94 4.84 18.32
C LEU A 161 -7.80 5.30 19.51
N LYS A 162 -8.47 4.37 20.21
CA LYS A 162 -9.24 4.70 21.43
C LYS A 162 -8.36 5.29 22.52
N ASP A 163 -7.16 4.73 22.68
CA ASP A 163 -6.16 5.17 23.66
C ASP A 163 -5.50 6.52 23.27
N GLY A 164 -5.76 7.02 22.06
CA GLY A 164 -5.36 8.38 21.64
C GLY A 164 -4.31 8.43 20.52
N ALA A 165 -3.82 7.29 20.04
CA ALA A 165 -2.87 7.27 18.94
C ALA A 165 -3.45 7.86 17.65
N ARG A 166 -2.58 8.44 16.81
CA ARG A 166 -2.85 8.63 15.37
C ARG A 166 -2.07 7.62 14.57
N VAL A 167 -2.66 7.10 13.52
CA VAL A 167 -2.15 5.91 12.82
C VAL A 167 -2.10 6.14 11.32
N ALA A 168 -0.97 5.85 10.71
CA ALA A 168 -0.82 5.72 9.26
C ALA A 168 -0.48 4.27 8.91
N THR A 169 -1.30 3.64 8.09
CA THR A 169 -1.03 2.30 7.55
C THR A 169 -0.69 2.40 6.07
N MET A 170 0.22 1.55 5.61
CA MET A 170 0.67 1.49 4.22
C MET A 170 0.72 0.03 3.76
N PRO A 171 -0.46 -0.61 3.59
CA PRO A 171 -0.51 -2.02 3.22
C PRO A 171 -0.02 -2.27 1.80
N GLY A 172 0.77 -3.33 1.61
CA GLY A 172 1.26 -3.76 0.31
C GLY A 172 2.33 -2.85 -0.31
N MET A 173 2.84 -1.88 0.44
CA MET A 173 3.86 -0.94 -0.03
C MET A 173 5.16 -1.67 -0.36
N ASN A 174 5.75 -1.36 -1.51
CA ASN A 174 7.12 -1.70 -1.86
C ASN A 174 7.95 -0.42 -2.04
N VAL A 175 9.27 -0.57 -2.21
CA VAL A 175 10.19 0.58 -2.30
C VAL A 175 9.87 1.46 -3.50
N GLU A 176 9.54 0.91 -4.65
CA GLU A 176 9.20 1.66 -5.84
C GLU A 176 7.92 2.49 -5.64
N MET A 177 6.86 1.88 -5.10
CA MET A 177 5.61 2.59 -4.78
C MET A 177 5.82 3.67 -3.72
N PHE A 178 6.71 3.43 -2.75
CA PHE A 178 7.02 4.38 -1.69
C PHE A 178 7.82 5.57 -2.20
N THR A 179 8.76 5.35 -3.13
CA THR A 179 9.68 6.38 -3.63
C THR A 179 9.13 7.14 -4.83
N LYS A 180 8.47 6.44 -5.77
CA LYS A 180 7.99 7.01 -7.05
C LYS A 180 6.46 7.05 -7.16
N GLY A 181 5.76 6.48 -6.20
CA GLY A 181 4.29 6.42 -6.18
C GLY A 181 3.64 7.61 -5.47
N GLY A 182 2.39 7.42 -5.05
CA GLY A 182 1.55 8.46 -4.47
C GLY A 182 2.02 9.05 -3.13
N ILE A 183 3.05 8.47 -2.49
CA ILE A 183 3.65 9.04 -1.26
C ILE A 183 4.41 10.34 -1.55
N SER A 184 4.94 10.50 -2.77
CA SER A 184 5.64 11.73 -3.19
C SER A 184 4.71 12.91 -3.49
N ALA A 185 3.39 12.72 -3.41
CA ALA A 185 2.42 13.77 -3.68
C ALA A 185 2.42 14.86 -2.59
N ASP A 186 2.04 16.08 -2.98
CA ASP A 186 1.80 17.16 -2.03
C ASP A 186 0.44 16.97 -1.32
N PHE A 187 0.47 16.38 -0.15
CA PHE A 187 -0.74 16.14 0.67
C PHE A 187 -1.39 17.43 1.18
N THR A 188 -0.66 18.55 1.26
CA THR A 188 -1.23 19.85 1.60
C THR A 188 -2.10 20.36 0.45
N GLU A 189 -1.61 20.23 -0.78
CA GLU A 189 -2.36 20.58 -1.98
C GLU A 189 -3.55 19.63 -2.20
N ILE A 190 -3.39 18.33 -1.97
CA ILE A 190 -4.50 17.36 -2.01
C ILE A 190 -5.59 17.76 -1.02
N LYS A 191 -5.24 18.08 0.21
CA LYS A 191 -6.18 18.54 1.22
C LYS A 191 -6.91 19.80 0.77
N ARG A 192 -6.20 20.77 0.17
CA ARG A 192 -6.79 21.98 -0.38
C ARG A 192 -7.80 21.66 -1.47
N LYS A 193 -7.42 20.83 -2.47
CA LYS A 193 -8.32 20.40 -3.57
C LYS A 193 -9.56 19.69 -3.06
N ILE A 194 -9.43 18.81 -2.07
CA ILE A 194 -10.60 18.14 -1.44
C ILE A 194 -11.51 19.17 -0.76
N SER A 195 -10.92 20.16 -0.08
CA SER A 195 -11.70 21.23 0.55
C SER A 195 -12.46 22.08 -0.47
N ASP A 196 -11.86 22.35 -1.64
CA ASP A 196 -12.48 23.10 -2.72
C ASP A 196 -13.65 22.34 -3.38
N LEU A 197 -13.60 21.00 -3.37
CA LEU A 197 -14.70 20.16 -3.85
C LEU A 197 -15.93 20.16 -2.90
N SER A 198 -15.70 20.35 -1.61
CA SER A 198 -16.75 20.25 -0.59
C SER A 198 -17.98 21.13 -0.87
N PRO A 199 -17.88 22.44 -1.18
CA PRO A 199 -19.05 23.26 -1.51
C PRO A 199 -19.74 22.83 -2.80
N ILE A 200 -18.98 22.29 -3.78
CA ILE A 200 -19.53 21.82 -5.06
C ILE A 200 -20.43 20.59 -4.83
N LEU A 201 -19.98 19.64 -4.00
CA LEU A 201 -20.67 18.39 -3.73
C LEU A 201 -21.82 18.54 -2.71
N ARG A 202 -21.77 19.61 -1.90
CA ARG A 202 -22.77 19.85 -0.87
C ARG A 202 -24.17 20.04 -1.48
N ARG A 203 -25.15 19.32 -0.93
CA ARG A 203 -26.56 19.32 -1.35
C ARG A 203 -26.83 18.73 -2.74
N LYS A 204 -25.83 18.23 -3.45
CA LYS A 204 -26.03 17.51 -4.71
C LYS A 204 -26.57 16.11 -4.40
N ARG A 205 -27.59 15.68 -5.17
CA ARG A 205 -28.24 14.37 -4.97
C ARG A 205 -28.07 13.44 -6.14
N ILE A 206 -27.72 13.97 -7.30
CA ILE A 206 -27.55 13.22 -8.54
C ILE A 206 -26.11 13.42 -9.00
N VAL A 207 -25.47 12.33 -9.36
CA VAL A 207 -24.14 12.29 -9.97
C VAL A 207 -24.28 11.66 -11.34
N ASN A 208 -23.73 12.32 -12.35
CA ASN A 208 -23.57 11.77 -13.70
C ASN A 208 -22.08 11.71 -14.00
N VAL A 209 -21.60 10.55 -14.42
CA VAL A 209 -20.20 10.31 -14.82
C VAL A 209 -20.18 9.98 -16.30
N LYS A 210 -19.41 10.75 -17.07
CA LYS A 210 -19.18 10.53 -18.49
C LYS A 210 -17.70 10.51 -18.78
N SER A 211 -17.29 9.64 -19.69
CA SER A 211 -15.92 9.58 -20.20
C SER A 211 -15.92 9.19 -21.68
N ASP A 212 -14.82 9.55 -22.37
CA ASP A 212 -14.67 9.36 -23.81
C ASP A 212 -14.63 7.88 -24.23
N ASN A 213 -14.30 6.97 -23.29
CA ASN A 213 -14.35 5.51 -23.54
C ASN A 213 -15.78 4.93 -23.57
N GLY A 214 -16.83 5.75 -23.43
CA GLY A 214 -18.23 5.35 -23.52
C GLY A 214 -18.92 5.13 -22.17
N THR A 215 -18.26 5.41 -21.04
CA THR A 215 -18.96 5.45 -19.75
C THR A 215 -19.98 6.59 -19.74
N ASP A 216 -21.24 6.27 -19.44
CA ASP A 216 -22.32 7.24 -19.17
C ASP A 216 -23.23 6.63 -18.11
N VAL A 217 -23.01 6.99 -16.86
CA VAL A 217 -23.76 6.45 -15.73
C VAL A 217 -24.29 7.56 -14.83
N THR A 218 -25.53 7.43 -14.41
CA THR A 218 -26.18 8.35 -13.47
C THR A 218 -26.66 7.57 -12.25
N PHE A 219 -26.48 8.16 -11.07
CA PHE A 219 -26.95 7.59 -9.81
C PHE A 219 -27.28 8.66 -8.78
N GLU A 220 -28.13 8.29 -7.81
CA GLU A 220 -28.42 9.14 -6.67
C GLU A 220 -27.44 8.91 -5.53
N VAL A 221 -27.19 9.97 -4.76
CA VAL A 221 -26.34 9.94 -3.55
C VAL A 221 -27.02 10.64 -2.39
N ASN A 222 -26.71 10.20 -1.19
CA ASN A 222 -26.94 11.01 -0.01
C ASN A 222 -25.73 11.94 0.18
N TRP A 223 -25.91 13.23 -0.11
CA TRP A 223 -24.81 14.20 -0.07
C TRP A 223 -24.14 14.34 1.31
N ARG A 224 -24.78 13.90 2.41
CA ARG A 224 -24.21 13.88 3.77
C ARG A 224 -23.23 12.73 3.98
N GLU A 225 -23.22 11.76 3.09
CA GLU A 225 -22.38 10.55 3.17
C GLU A 225 -21.07 10.67 2.38
N TRP A 226 -20.85 11.80 1.71
CA TRP A 226 -19.57 12.08 1.09
C TRP A 226 -18.44 11.99 2.12
N LYS A 227 -17.45 11.12 1.86
CA LYS A 227 -16.21 11.02 2.62
C LYS A 227 -15.16 11.91 1.96
N MET A 228 -14.73 12.95 2.66
CA MET A 228 -13.80 13.98 2.18
C MET A 228 -12.63 14.19 3.14
N ASP A 229 -12.43 13.26 4.04
CA ASP A 229 -11.39 13.31 5.09
C ASP A 229 -10.15 12.47 4.74
N ASP A 230 -10.20 11.71 3.63
CA ASP A 230 -9.08 10.88 3.16
C ASP A 230 -8.07 11.71 2.34
N ASN A 231 -7.45 12.68 3.00
CA ASN A 231 -6.52 13.65 2.41
C ASN A 231 -5.05 13.42 2.80
N GLY A 232 -4.74 12.34 3.51
CA GLY A 232 -3.40 11.98 3.95
C GLY A 232 -2.89 12.73 5.19
N ILE A 233 -3.57 13.79 5.64
CA ILE A 233 -3.17 14.53 6.85
C ILE A 233 -3.79 13.87 8.09
N CYS A 234 -2.93 13.29 8.92
CA CYS A 234 -3.29 12.53 10.12
C CYS A 234 -2.52 13.07 11.32
N ASN A 235 -2.75 14.35 11.65
CA ASN A 235 -1.96 15.12 12.62
C ASN A 235 -2.66 15.37 13.96
N ARG A 236 -3.81 14.73 14.21
CA ARG A 236 -4.55 14.84 15.48
C ARG A 236 -4.77 13.45 16.10
N PRO A 237 -4.89 13.36 17.42
CA PRO A 237 -5.22 12.11 18.12
C PRO A 237 -6.45 11.43 17.55
N LYS A 238 -6.46 10.11 17.56
CA LYS A 238 -7.55 9.24 17.12
C LYS A 238 -7.84 9.29 15.62
N MET A 239 -6.94 9.87 14.82
CA MET A 239 -7.04 9.81 13.37
C MET A 239 -6.39 8.53 12.82
N LEU A 240 -6.94 8.04 11.74
CA LEU A 240 -6.43 6.91 10.95
C LEU A 240 -6.41 7.29 9.49
N THR A 241 -5.32 7.01 8.81
CA THR A 241 -5.21 7.14 7.36
C THR A 241 -4.51 5.91 6.76
N ASN A 242 -4.89 5.56 5.53
CA ASN A 242 -4.06 4.72 4.66
C ASN A 242 -3.27 5.64 3.73
N LEU A 243 -1.98 5.43 3.63
CA LEU A 243 -1.12 6.16 2.71
C LEU A 243 -0.67 5.24 1.55
N PRO A 244 -0.65 5.76 0.31
CA PRO A 244 -1.06 7.09 -0.11
C PRO A 244 -2.57 7.32 -0.01
N ALA A 245 -2.96 8.56 0.22
CA ALA A 245 -4.34 9.01 0.34
C ALA A 245 -4.66 10.05 -0.74
N GLY A 246 -5.87 10.56 -0.78
CA GLY A 246 -6.25 11.60 -1.73
C GLY A 246 -7.52 11.28 -2.52
N LYS A 247 -8.53 10.72 -1.86
CA LYS A 247 -9.79 10.39 -2.51
C LYS A 247 -10.98 11.02 -1.81
N VAL A 248 -11.99 11.29 -2.64
CA VAL A 248 -13.34 11.67 -2.21
C VAL A 248 -14.29 10.61 -2.73
N PHE A 249 -15.12 10.06 -1.88
CA PHE A 249 -16.02 9.00 -2.30
C PHE A 249 -17.38 9.06 -1.59
N VAL A 250 -18.39 8.48 -2.26
CA VAL A 250 -19.74 8.28 -1.74
C VAL A 250 -20.29 6.97 -2.30
N LEU A 251 -21.14 6.32 -1.55
CA LEU A 251 -21.88 5.16 -2.06
C LEU A 251 -23.12 5.63 -2.81
N PRO A 252 -23.40 5.11 -4.02
CA PRO A 252 -24.67 5.27 -4.67
C PRO A 252 -25.83 4.74 -3.79
N ARG A 253 -26.99 5.35 -3.88
CA ARG A 253 -28.21 4.78 -3.29
C ARG A 253 -28.53 3.46 -3.98
N GLU A 254 -29.01 2.50 -3.20
CA GLU A 254 -29.43 1.21 -3.75
C GLU A 254 -30.44 1.39 -4.89
N ASN A 255 -30.28 0.61 -5.94
CA ASN A 255 -31.13 0.60 -7.13
C ASN A 255 -31.26 1.95 -7.89
N SER A 256 -30.38 2.92 -7.64
CA SER A 256 -30.42 4.22 -8.31
C SER A 256 -29.48 4.34 -9.50
N MET A 257 -28.55 3.41 -9.66
CA MET A 257 -27.55 3.44 -10.74
C MET A 257 -28.17 3.00 -12.06
N ASN A 258 -28.02 3.83 -13.11
CA ASN A 258 -28.51 3.56 -14.43
C ASN A 258 -27.52 4.07 -15.47
N GLY A 259 -27.29 3.28 -16.52
CA GLY A 259 -26.36 3.61 -17.60
C GLY A 259 -25.32 2.53 -17.83
N THR A 260 -24.21 2.90 -18.47
CA THR A 260 -23.12 2.02 -18.87
C THR A 260 -21.82 2.46 -18.19
N ILE A 261 -21.07 1.49 -17.67
CA ILE A 261 -19.69 1.69 -17.20
C ILE A 261 -18.79 0.87 -18.09
N VAL A 262 -17.84 1.51 -18.75
CA VAL A 262 -16.81 0.85 -19.56
C VAL A 262 -15.58 0.65 -18.68
N ILE A 263 -15.16 -0.60 -18.57
CA ILE A 263 -13.94 -1.00 -17.84
C ILE A 263 -12.89 -1.35 -18.90
N ASP A 264 -11.84 -0.53 -18.97
CA ASP A 264 -10.72 -0.64 -19.92
C ASP A 264 -9.37 -0.93 -19.23
N GLY A 265 -9.43 -1.41 -18.00
CA GLY A 265 -8.28 -1.80 -17.18
C GLY A 265 -8.51 -3.11 -16.44
N SER A 266 -7.61 -3.45 -15.51
CA SER A 266 -7.77 -4.62 -14.66
C SER A 266 -8.78 -4.36 -13.54
N TRP A 267 -9.62 -5.36 -13.27
CA TRP A 267 -10.55 -5.39 -12.16
C TRP A 267 -10.18 -6.55 -11.23
N GLU A 268 -9.83 -6.25 -9.98
CA GLU A 268 -9.71 -7.27 -8.93
C GLU A 268 -11.02 -7.36 -8.13
N SER A 269 -11.53 -8.58 -7.98
CA SER A 269 -12.75 -8.89 -7.22
C SER A 269 -12.42 -9.24 -5.76
#